data_a942f0feeabab1f5d95ffc7ea7938324
#
_entry.id   a942f0feeabab1f5d95ffc7ea7938324
#
_cell.length_a   1.000
_cell.length_b   1.000
_cell.length_c   1.000
_cell.angle_alpha   90.00
_cell.angle_beta   90.00
_cell.angle_gamma   90.00
#
_symmetry.space_group_name_H-M   'P 1'
#
loop_
_entity.id
_entity.type
_entity.pdbx_description
1 polymer ?
#
loop_
_entity_poly.entity_id
_entity_poly.type
_entity_poly.pdbx_seq_one_letter_code
_entity_poly.pdbx_strand_id
1 'polypeptide(L)'
;MISVDIPDKEPVSKIRLELNNEMTDHMKADPQLAALVSADPIAAAVERYNAAAEGIRRIYEEYNGIKSLFSAATADDKETEVLNFNKSYNEAIRSLRGLYWQKLFDLPQIRDNLTRAMQDEYHNRVSELVDYDFSPYNILTIREEMSANIVQGIESEIVELFDDWTNLHYNSEYSKNVHYYNGWCTNEAYKVGKKVIFRCQAFSDWSGRFEPSWNAESCLSRIERTLHYLDTNGKKYNGDDLRATLKAAGEAGQSQKVQFHYFTATFYKKGTCHIEFSNDDILKSFNLFASQKKGWLPPSYGKKAYHDMSKAEQKIVDSYEGEASYTDTLARHLIPTKATLLQLNA
;
A
#
# COMPACT_ATOMS: atom_id res chain seq x y z
N MET A 1 14.40 21.03 23.81
CA MET A 1 14.29 19.58 23.57
C MET A 1 13.52 18.94 24.71
N ILE A 2 12.27 18.60 24.52
CA ILE A 2 11.53 17.74 25.44
C ILE A 2 11.30 16.46 24.63
N SER A 3 12.12 15.43 24.86
CA SER A 3 11.83 14.09 24.37
C SER A 3 10.80 13.48 25.31
N VAL A 4 9.61 13.20 24.82
CA VAL A 4 8.60 12.47 25.57
C VAL A 4 8.78 11.01 25.25
N ASP A 5 9.13 10.21 26.27
CA ASP A 5 9.08 8.77 26.19
C ASP A 5 7.61 8.37 26.11
N ILE A 6 7.21 7.76 24.99
CA ILE A 6 5.87 7.17 24.85
C ILE A 6 5.86 5.92 25.73
N PRO A 7 4.92 5.81 26.70
CA PRO A 7 4.85 4.62 27.54
C PRO A 7 4.61 3.38 26.68
N ASP A 8 5.38 2.33 26.96
CA ASP A 8 5.37 1.03 26.29
C ASP A 8 3.96 0.46 26.16
N LYS A 9 3.39 0.52 24.96
CA LYS A 9 2.45 -0.48 24.47
C LYS A 9 3.22 -1.32 23.45
N GLU A 10 3.55 -2.52 23.87
CA GLU A 10 4.27 -3.50 23.06
C GLU A 10 3.59 -3.86 21.73
N PRO A 11 4.34 -4.19 20.70
CA PRO A 11 5.72 -3.88 20.35
C PRO A 11 5.79 -3.08 19.04
N VAL A 12 5.38 -1.85 19.07
CA VAL A 12 5.53 -0.98 17.92
C VAL A 12 6.71 -0.08 18.20
N SER A 13 7.78 -0.37 17.48
CA SER A 13 8.91 0.50 17.20
C SER A 13 9.30 1.47 18.32
N LYS A 14 10.50 1.32 18.82
CA LYS A 14 11.22 2.29 19.66
C LYS A 14 11.51 3.60 18.90
N ILE A 15 10.49 4.18 18.24
CA ILE A 15 10.64 5.39 17.45
C ILE A 15 10.42 6.57 18.38
N ARG A 16 11.46 7.33 18.58
CA ARG A 16 11.37 8.67 19.17
C ARG A 16 11.01 9.65 18.07
N LEU A 17 9.79 10.18 18.09
CA LEU A 17 9.39 11.29 17.25
C LEU A 17 9.56 12.62 18.00
N GLU A 18 9.98 13.65 17.31
CA GLU A 18 10.09 14.99 17.90
C GLU A 18 8.71 15.63 18.05
N LEU A 19 8.40 16.09 19.27
CA LEU A 19 7.09 16.66 19.64
C LEU A 19 6.98 18.18 19.41
N ASN A 20 7.99 18.86 18.94
CA ASN A 20 7.97 20.34 18.88
C ASN A 20 7.98 20.92 17.48
N ASN A 21 7.25 22.05 17.33
CA ASN A 21 7.23 22.89 16.13
C ASN A 21 8.53 23.70 15.93
N GLU A 22 9.46 23.63 16.85
CA GLU A 22 10.75 24.28 16.67
C GLU A 22 11.59 23.42 15.73
N MET A 23 11.73 23.90 14.50
CA MET A 23 12.77 23.39 13.62
C MET A 23 14.09 23.46 14.38
N THR A 24 14.69 22.29 14.62
CA THR A 24 16.03 22.25 15.21
C THR A 24 16.99 23.06 14.34
N ASP A 25 17.92 23.77 14.95
CA ASP A 25 18.87 24.62 14.21
C ASP A 25 19.69 23.86 13.16
N HIS A 26 19.79 22.53 13.28
CA HIS A 26 20.39 21.65 12.30
C HIS A 26 19.65 21.64 10.94
N MET A 27 18.33 21.88 10.93
CA MET A 27 17.51 21.87 9.72
C MET A 27 17.49 23.23 9.01
N LYS A 28 17.83 24.32 9.71
CA LYS A 28 17.93 25.66 9.11
C LYS A 28 19.22 25.87 8.31
N ALA A 29 20.21 25.00 8.48
CA ALA A 29 21.58 25.25 8.07
C ALA A 29 22.10 24.41 6.90
N ASP A 30 21.31 23.48 6.32
CA ASP A 30 21.80 22.64 5.22
C ASP A 30 21.29 23.11 3.84
N PRO A 31 22.16 23.83 3.07
CA PRO A 31 21.82 24.26 1.72
C PRO A 31 21.61 23.09 0.73
N GLN A 32 22.13 21.88 1.04
CA GLN A 32 21.95 20.68 0.22
C GLN A 32 20.55 20.10 0.42
N LEU A 33 20.01 20.19 1.65
CA LEU A 33 18.61 19.85 1.89
C LEU A 33 17.67 20.77 1.12
N ALA A 34 17.95 22.08 1.11
CA ALA A 34 17.17 23.07 0.35
C ALA A 34 17.22 22.85 -1.16
N ALA A 35 18.34 22.36 -1.72
CA ALA A 35 18.48 22.05 -3.13
C ALA A 35 17.78 20.74 -3.54
N LEU A 36 17.74 19.74 -2.66
CA LEU A 36 16.96 18.49 -2.85
C LEU A 36 15.45 18.74 -2.75
N VAL A 37 15.03 19.75 -2.04
CA VAL A 37 13.64 20.14 -1.77
C VAL A 37 12.88 20.53 -3.03
N SER A 38 13.52 21.09 -4.04
CA SER A 38 12.83 21.58 -5.25
C SER A 38 12.39 20.48 -6.23
N ALA A 39 12.88 19.24 -6.08
CA ALA A 39 12.58 18.12 -6.97
C ALA A 39 11.83 16.96 -6.27
N ASP A 40 11.78 16.93 -4.94
CA ASP A 40 11.15 15.84 -4.16
C ASP A 40 9.76 16.26 -3.67
N PRO A 41 8.67 15.51 -4.00
CA PRO A 41 7.33 15.76 -3.51
C PRO A 41 7.19 15.81 -1.98
N ILE A 42 8.03 15.06 -1.25
CA ILE A 42 8.03 15.05 0.22
C ILE A 42 8.56 16.38 0.74
N ALA A 43 9.68 16.82 0.21
CA ALA A 43 10.28 18.09 0.60
C ALA A 43 9.35 19.27 0.26
N ALA A 44 8.71 19.26 -0.91
CA ALA A 44 7.70 20.25 -1.26
C ALA A 44 6.49 20.22 -0.31
N ALA A 45 6.11 19.05 0.22
CA ALA A 45 5.05 18.95 1.22
C ALA A 45 5.49 19.57 2.56
N VAL A 46 6.72 19.36 3.00
CA VAL A 46 7.28 19.97 4.22
C VAL A 46 7.33 21.50 4.10
N GLU A 47 7.80 22.02 2.98
CA GLU A 47 7.81 23.50 2.77
C GLU A 47 6.40 24.10 2.84
N ARG A 48 5.43 23.46 2.18
CA ARG A 48 4.03 23.90 2.22
C ARG A 48 3.44 23.81 3.61
N TYR A 49 3.77 22.75 4.35
CA TYR A 49 3.38 22.62 5.75
C TYR A 49 3.93 23.76 6.59
N ASN A 50 5.24 24.03 6.51
CA ASN A 50 5.89 25.08 7.27
C ASN A 50 5.30 26.46 6.94
N ALA A 51 5.06 26.76 5.65
CA ALA A 51 4.42 27.99 5.23
C ALA A 51 3.00 28.14 5.79
N ALA A 52 2.22 27.06 5.77
CA ALA A 52 0.86 27.04 6.32
C ALA A 52 0.85 27.19 7.84
N ALA A 53 1.75 26.50 8.54
CA ALA A 53 1.89 26.58 10.00
C ALA A 53 2.29 28.00 10.44
N GLU A 54 3.22 28.63 9.71
CA GLU A 54 3.63 30.02 9.96
C GLU A 54 2.47 30.99 9.68
N GLY A 55 1.69 30.76 8.62
CA GLY A 55 0.50 31.55 8.34
C GLY A 55 -0.54 31.47 9.47
N ILE A 56 -0.81 30.26 9.98
CA ILE A 56 -1.69 30.04 11.14
C ILE A 56 -1.15 30.78 12.35
N ARG A 57 0.16 30.66 12.66
CA ARG A 57 0.80 31.33 13.79
C ARG A 57 0.56 32.84 13.74
N ARG A 58 0.84 33.49 12.60
CA ARG A 58 0.65 34.94 12.44
C ARG A 58 -0.81 35.38 12.63
N ILE A 59 -1.76 34.65 12.05
CA ILE A 59 -3.20 34.94 12.19
C ILE A 59 -3.60 34.89 13.67
N TYR A 60 -3.19 33.88 14.42
CA TYR A 60 -3.52 33.76 15.84
C TYR A 60 -2.81 34.79 16.71
N GLU A 61 -1.57 35.14 16.40
CA GLU A 61 -0.83 36.22 17.12
C GLU A 61 -1.50 37.57 16.91
N GLU A 62 -1.85 37.92 15.66
CA GLU A 62 -2.57 39.15 15.37
C GLU A 62 -3.95 39.18 16.04
N TYR A 63 -4.72 38.09 15.91
CA TYR A 63 -6.01 37.98 16.58
C TYR A 63 -5.91 38.15 18.10
N ASN A 64 -4.99 37.46 18.73
CA ASN A 64 -4.78 37.58 20.19
C ASN A 64 -4.38 38.99 20.61
N GLY A 65 -3.61 39.69 19.76
CA GLY A 65 -3.19 41.08 20.01
C GLY A 65 -4.34 42.10 19.98
N ILE A 66 -5.41 41.79 19.21
CA ILE A 66 -6.56 42.67 19.00
C ILE A 66 -7.86 42.13 19.59
N LYS A 67 -7.85 40.93 20.16
CA LYS A 67 -9.04 40.23 20.68
C LYS A 67 -9.87 41.10 21.63
N SER A 68 -9.22 41.87 22.50
CA SER A 68 -9.89 42.75 23.46
C SER A 68 -10.71 43.88 22.77
N LEU A 69 -10.41 44.20 21.51
CA LEU A 69 -11.17 45.19 20.76
C LEU A 69 -12.51 44.61 20.25
N PHE A 70 -12.64 43.29 20.17
CA PHE A 70 -13.82 42.60 19.68
C PHE A 70 -14.66 42.01 20.82
N SER A 71 -14.24 42.17 22.07
CA SER A 71 -15.06 41.79 23.22
C SER A 71 -15.78 43.03 23.75
N ALA A 72 -17.09 42.95 23.92
CA ALA A 72 -17.89 43.99 24.55
C ALA A 72 -18.63 43.36 25.72
N ALA A 73 -18.54 43.99 26.89
CA ALA A 73 -19.37 43.65 28.05
C ALA A 73 -20.82 44.02 27.76
N THR A 74 -21.73 43.04 27.86
CA THR A 74 -23.18 43.28 27.77
C THR A 74 -23.70 43.70 29.15
N ALA A 75 -24.90 44.29 29.21
CA ALA A 75 -25.53 44.74 30.44
C ALA A 75 -25.66 43.63 31.53
N ASP A 76 -25.56 42.36 31.17
CA ASP A 76 -25.62 41.18 32.04
C ASP A 76 -24.22 40.60 32.34
N ASP A 77 -23.12 41.39 32.22
CA ASP A 77 -21.72 40.94 32.43
C ASP A 77 -21.31 39.72 31.56
N LYS A 78 -21.99 39.45 30.44
CA LYS A 78 -21.62 38.42 29.48
C LYS A 78 -20.71 39.03 28.42
N GLU A 79 -19.48 38.53 28.34
CA GLU A 79 -18.58 38.84 27.21
C GLU A 79 -19.14 38.25 25.92
N THR A 80 -19.43 39.10 24.95
CA THR A 80 -19.83 38.68 23.61
C THR A 80 -18.69 38.98 22.66
N GLU A 81 -18.10 37.92 22.10
CA GLU A 81 -17.07 38.07 21.07
C GLU A 81 -17.72 38.27 19.69
N VAL A 82 -17.40 39.39 19.06
CA VAL A 82 -17.87 39.72 17.70
C VAL A 82 -17.10 38.91 16.65
N LEU A 83 -15.84 38.57 16.95
CA LEU A 83 -14.99 37.74 16.10
C LEU A 83 -14.45 36.60 16.95
N ASN A 84 -14.76 35.37 16.54
CA ASN A 84 -14.30 34.16 17.24
C ASN A 84 -13.82 33.10 16.26
N PHE A 85 -12.69 32.48 16.55
CA PHE A 85 -12.25 31.28 15.82
C PHE A 85 -12.83 30.03 16.47
N ASN A 86 -13.45 29.17 15.65
CA ASN A 86 -14.03 27.89 16.10
C ASN A 86 -12.99 26.88 16.64
N LYS A 87 -11.71 27.11 16.35
CA LYS A 87 -10.59 26.26 16.81
C LYS A 87 -9.57 27.11 17.56
N SER A 88 -8.97 26.55 18.58
CA SER A 88 -7.77 27.09 19.18
C SER A 88 -6.57 26.94 18.24
N TYR A 89 -5.50 27.68 18.47
CA TYR A 89 -4.24 27.56 17.73
C TYR A 89 -3.74 26.10 17.70
N ASN A 90 -3.73 25.41 18.84
CA ASN A 90 -3.26 24.05 18.93
C ASN A 90 -4.15 23.08 18.12
N GLU A 91 -5.46 23.26 18.13
CA GLU A 91 -6.36 22.44 17.32
C GLU A 91 -6.21 22.71 15.82
N ALA A 92 -5.93 23.95 15.43
CA ALA A 92 -5.65 24.30 14.05
C ALA A 92 -4.35 23.64 13.55
N ILE A 93 -3.28 23.69 14.34
CA ILE A 93 -1.99 23.04 14.03
C ILE A 93 -2.15 21.50 14.00
N ARG A 94 -2.85 20.90 14.97
CA ARG A 94 -3.16 19.44 14.94
C ARG A 94 -3.90 19.05 13.67
N SER A 95 -4.88 19.84 13.28
CA SER A 95 -5.64 19.58 12.04
C SER A 95 -4.76 19.70 10.80
N LEU A 96 -3.85 20.68 10.77
CA LEU A 96 -2.88 20.85 9.68
C LEU A 96 -1.93 19.65 9.60
N ARG A 97 -1.38 19.20 10.74
CA ARG A 97 -0.51 18.01 10.80
C ARG A 97 -1.23 16.78 10.26
N GLY A 98 -2.43 16.52 10.73
CA GLY A 98 -3.23 15.38 10.26
C GLY A 98 -3.42 15.39 8.74
N LEU A 99 -3.71 16.56 8.15
CA LEU A 99 -3.84 16.72 6.71
C LEU A 99 -2.54 16.37 5.97
N TYR A 100 -1.37 16.81 6.49
CA TYR A 100 -0.10 16.57 5.81
C TYR A 100 0.42 15.15 6.02
N TRP A 101 0.20 14.54 7.19
CA TRP A 101 0.49 13.12 7.40
C TRP A 101 -0.35 12.23 6.47
N GLN A 102 -1.64 12.53 6.32
CA GLN A 102 -2.50 11.81 5.39
C GLN A 102 -2.01 11.97 3.94
N LYS A 103 -1.70 13.20 3.52
CA LYS A 103 -1.14 13.46 2.17
C LYS A 103 0.17 12.72 1.93
N LEU A 104 1.04 12.55 2.94
CA LEU A 104 2.27 11.80 2.81
C LEU A 104 2.00 10.34 2.44
N PHE A 105 1.06 9.70 3.13
CA PHE A 105 0.70 8.29 2.86
C PHE A 105 0.00 8.11 1.51
N ASP A 106 -0.68 9.14 1.02
CA ASP A 106 -1.33 9.14 -0.29
C ASP A 106 -0.37 9.38 -1.47
N LEU A 107 0.88 9.79 -1.21
CA LEU A 107 1.87 9.98 -2.29
C LEU A 107 2.09 8.67 -3.04
N PRO A 108 2.01 8.66 -4.40
CA PRO A 108 2.14 7.43 -5.19
C PRO A 108 3.41 6.63 -4.88
N GLN A 109 4.55 7.32 -4.70
CA GLN A 109 5.83 6.70 -4.38
C GLN A 109 5.85 5.96 -3.03
N ILE A 110 4.94 6.26 -2.13
CA ILE A 110 4.74 5.57 -0.86
C ILE A 110 3.62 4.56 -0.99
N ARG A 111 2.42 5.02 -1.34
CA ARG A 111 1.20 4.23 -1.43
C ARG A 111 1.35 2.97 -2.28
N ASP A 112 2.00 3.08 -3.45
CA ASP A 112 2.09 1.98 -4.40
C ASP A 112 2.96 0.82 -3.88
N ASN A 113 3.84 1.08 -2.92
CA ASN A 113 4.68 0.06 -2.30
C ASN A 113 4.07 -0.54 -1.02
N LEU A 114 3.00 0.04 -0.51
CA LEU A 114 2.31 -0.46 0.67
C LEU A 114 1.18 -1.40 0.27
N THR A 115 1.03 -2.49 1.00
CA THR A 115 -0.17 -3.32 0.91
C THR A 115 -1.39 -2.55 1.40
N ARG A 116 -2.60 -3.01 1.06
CA ARG A 116 -3.82 -2.37 1.53
C ARG A 116 -3.90 -2.35 3.07
N ALA A 117 -3.55 -3.46 3.70
CA ALA A 117 -3.52 -3.55 5.16
C ALA A 117 -2.57 -2.52 5.77
N MET A 118 -1.37 -2.35 5.19
CA MET A 118 -0.42 -1.32 5.63
C MET A 118 -0.96 0.10 5.37
N GLN A 119 -1.60 0.36 4.22
CA GLN A 119 -2.23 1.65 3.95
C GLN A 119 -3.29 1.98 5.01
N ASP A 120 -4.18 1.03 5.31
CA ASP A 120 -5.21 1.18 6.34
C ASP A 120 -4.59 1.41 7.73
N GLU A 121 -3.52 0.68 8.08
CA GLU A 121 -2.79 0.84 9.33
C GLU A 121 -2.21 2.26 9.46
N TYR A 122 -1.46 2.74 8.46
CA TYR A 122 -0.84 4.07 8.53
C TYR A 122 -1.87 5.20 8.48
N HIS A 123 -2.98 5.06 7.75
CA HIS A 123 -4.08 6.03 7.81
C HIS A 123 -4.74 6.08 9.19
N ASN A 124 -4.91 4.94 9.85
CA ASN A 124 -5.44 4.91 11.22
C ASN A 124 -4.46 5.56 12.22
N ARG A 125 -3.16 5.41 12.02
CA ARG A 125 -2.13 6.04 12.87
C ARG A 125 -2.06 7.56 12.71
N VAL A 126 -2.66 8.16 11.69
CA VAL A 126 -2.70 9.63 11.54
C VAL A 126 -3.26 10.29 12.81
N SER A 127 -4.25 9.67 13.47
CA SER A 127 -4.80 10.17 14.73
C SER A 127 -3.78 10.29 15.87
N GLU A 128 -2.71 9.50 15.84
CA GLU A 128 -1.59 9.54 16.78
C GLU A 128 -0.50 10.51 16.29
N LEU A 129 -0.24 10.52 14.98
CA LEU A 129 0.80 11.33 14.36
C LEU A 129 0.50 12.84 14.39
N VAL A 130 -0.75 13.25 14.61
CA VAL A 130 -1.12 14.67 14.74
C VAL A 130 -0.43 15.37 15.92
N ASP A 131 0.05 14.61 16.91
CA ASP A 131 0.79 15.15 18.05
C ASP A 131 2.28 15.39 17.75
N TYR A 132 2.77 14.83 16.65
CA TYR A 132 4.16 14.96 16.22
C TYR A 132 4.26 15.90 15.02
N ASP A 133 5.32 16.69 14.99
CA ASP A 133 5.52 17.67 13.94
C ASP A 133 5.73 16.99 12.58
N PHE A 134 5.25 17.63 11.51
CA PHE A 134 5.46 17.16 10.14
C PHE A 134 6.83 17.64 9.66
N SER A 135 7.89 17.06 10.23
CA SER A 135 9.29 17.40 9.99
C SER A 135 9.98 16.35 9.12
N PRO A 136 11.06 16.70 8.39
CA PRO A 136 11.85 15.73 7.64
C PRO A 136 12.36 14.58 8.50
N TYR A 137 12.75 14.84 9.74
CA TYR A 137 13.21 13.82 10.67
C TYR A 137 12.10 12.80 10.98
N ASN A 138 10.93 13.27 11.39
CA ASN A 138 9.81 12.40 11.72
C ASN A 138 9.33 11.61 10.47
N ILE A 139 9.31 12.26 9.30
CA ILE A 139 8.98 11.62 8.03
C ILE A 139 9.98 10.51 7.70
N LEU A 140 11.30 10.77 7.84
CA LEU A 140 12.32 9.77 7.58
C LEU A 140 12.15 8.57 8.52
N THR A 141 11.92 8.81 9.79
CA THR A 141 11.72 7.76 10.80
C THR A 141 10.53 6.86 10.46
N ILE A 142 9.39 7.45 10.09
CA ILE A 142 8.22 6.68 9.64
C ILE A 142 8.51 5.90 8.36
N ARG A 143 9.24 6.49 7.39
CA ARG A 143 9.62 5.79 6.16
C ARG A 143 10.56 4.62 6.40
N GLU A 144 11.49 4.71 7.35
CA GLU A 144 12.36 3.59 7.75
C GLU A 144 11.54 2.46 8.35
N GLU A 145 10.59 2.75 9.23
CA GLU A 145 9.65 1.77 9.77
C GLU A 145 8.84 1.10 8.65
N MET A 146 8.26 1.89 7.75
CA MET A 146 7.50 1.38 6.61
C MET A 146 8.37 0.44 5.76
N SER A 147 9.60 0.85 5.46
CA SER A 147 10.54 0.05 4.66
C SER A 147 10.85 -1.30 5.32
N ALA A 148 11.00 -1.34 6.63
CA ALA A 148 11.26 -2.59 7.36
C ALA A 148 10.07 -3.57 7.27
N ASN A 149 8.84 -3.06 7.19
CA ASN A 149 7.61 -3.86 7.19
C ASN A 149 7.13 -4.25 5.78
N ILE A 150 7.57 -3.55 4.73
CA ILE A 150 7.07 -3.75 3.36
C ILE A 150 7.25 -5.19 2.87
N VAL A 151 8.43 -5.78 3.06
CA VAL A 151 8.72 -7.14 2.56
C VAL A 151 7.75 -8.14 3.19
N GLN A 152 7.59 -8.08 4.51
CA GLN A 152 6.67 -8.96 5.22
C GLN A 152 5.22 -8.72 4.80
N GLY A 153 4.84 -7.45 4.61
CA GLY A 153 3.51 -7.06 4.16
C GLY A 153 3.19 -7.63 2.78
N ILE A 154 4.09 -7.48 1.80
CA ILE A 154 3.90 -8.01 0.43
C ILE A 154 3.89 -9.54 0.44
N GLU A 155 4.77 -10.19 1.20
CA GLU A 155 4.77 -11.64 1.33
C GLU A 155 3.45 -12.17 1.90
N SER A 156 2.89 -11.49 2.89
CA SER A 156 1.57 -11.81 3.44
C SER A 156 0.46 -11.58 2.40
N GLU A 157 0.54 -10.47 1.65
CA GLU A 157 -0.44 -10.16 0.60
C GLU A 157 -0.43 -11.18 -0.54
N ILE A 158 0.74 -11.76 -0.90
CA ILE A 158 0.82 -12.84 -1.88
C ILE A 158 0.04 -14.07 -1.37
N VAL A 159 0.22 -14.44 -0.09
CA VAL A 159 -0.48 -15.58 0.51
C VAL A 159 -1.99 -15.32 0.60
N GLU A 160 -2.39 -14.11 1.02
CA GLU A 160 -3.80 -13.72 1.07
C GLU A 160 -4.45 -13.76 -0.31
N LEU A 161 -3.78 -13.22 -1.33
CA LEU A 161 -4.27 -13.23 -2.71
C LEU A 161 -4.40 -14.66 -3.25
N PHE A 162 -3.44 -15.52 -2.92
CA PHE A 162 -3.50 -16.94 -3.25
C PHE A 162 -4.70 -17.61 -2.56
N ASP A 163 -4.92 -17.34 -1.28
CA ASP A 163 -6.04 -17.88 -0.52
C ASP A 163 -7.38 -17.37 -1.04
N ASP A 164 -7.50 -16.08 -1.33
CA ASP A 164 -8.70 -15.50 -1.94
C ASP A 164 -9.10 -16.24 -3.22
N TRP A 165 -8.14 -16.65 -4.03
CA TRP A 165 -8.40 -17.31 -5.29
C TRP A 165 -8.58 -18.82 -5.17
N THR A 166 -7.96 -19.47 -4.19
CA THR A 166 -8.02 -20.92 -3.99
C THR A 166 -9.08 -21.35 -2.98
N ASN A 167 -9.32 -20.56 -1.91
CA ASN A 167 -10.34 -20.87 -0.90
C ASN A 167 -11.77 -20.84 -1.46
N LEU A 168 -12.01 -20.02 -2.48
CA LEU A 168 -13.29 -20.04 -3.20
C LEU A 168 -13.62 -21.45 -3.76
N HIS A 169 -12.60 -22.27 -3.96
CA HIS A 169 -12.77 -23.66 -4.41
C HIS A 169 -13.42 -24.56 -3.35
N TYR A 170 -13.24 -24.27 -2.06
CA TYR A 170 -13.80 -25.05 -0.96
C TYR A 170 -15.23 -24.62 -0.59
N ASN A 171 -15.63 -23.41 -0.98
CA ASN A 171 -16.89 -22.83 -0.53
C ASN A 171 -17.93 -22.83 -1.66
N SER A 172 -18.44 -24.05 -1.97
CA SER A 172 -19.39 -24.27 -3.07
C SER A 172 -20.74 -23.55 -2.89
N GLU A 173 -21.11 -23.14 -1.67
CA GLU A 173 -22.38 -22.47 -1.41
C GLU A 173 -22.40 -21.02 -1.89
N TYR A 174 -21.27 -20.32 -1.82
CA TYR A 174 -21.20 -18.89 -2.11
C TYR A 174 -20.71 -18.55 -3.52
N SER A 175 -20.16 -19.49 -4.28
CA SER A 175 -19.35 -19.12 -5.44
C SER A 175 -19.35 -20.10 -6.61
N LYS A 176 -20.43 -20.86 -6.82
CA LYS A 176 -20.56 -21.73 -8.01
C LYS A 176 -20.20 -21.03 -9.32
N ASN A 177 -20.47 -19.72 -9.43
CA ASN A 177 -20.18 -18.93 -10.60
C ASN A 177 -18.73 -18.42 -10.69
N VAL A 178 -17.97 -18.47 -9.60
CA VAL A 178 -16.57 -18.01 -9.56
C VAL A 178 -15.61 -19.14 -9.87
N HIS A 179 -15.95 -20.39 -9.46
CA HIS A 179 -15.14 -21.59 -9.74
C HIS A 179 -15.32 -22.10 -11.16
N TYR A 180 -16.56 -22.01 -11.67
CA TYR A 180 -16.95 -22.52 -12.96
C TYR A 180 -17.66 -21.45 -13.76
N TYR A 181 -16.92 -20.73 -14.57
CA TYR A 181 -17.50 -19.83 -15.54
C TYR A 181 -17.64 -20.54 -16.89
N ASN A 182 -18.85 -20.68 -17.37
CA ASN A 182 -19.16 -21.42 -18.61
C ASN A 182 -18.56 -22.85 -18.64
N GLY A 183 -18.50 -23.52 -17.49
CA GLY A 183 -17.93 -24.86 -17.37
C GLY A 183 -16.41 -24.92 -17.19
N TRP A 184 -15.74 -23.78 -17.02
CA TRP A 184 -14.30 -23.73 -16.79
C TRP A 184 -13.99 -23.70 -15.31
N CYS A 185 -13.12 -24.60 -14.85
CA CYS A 185 -12.48 -24.52 -13.57
C CYS A 185 -11.31 -23.52 -13.67
N THR A 186 -11.40 -22.39 -12.96
CA THR A 186 -10.36 -21.35 -13.01
C THR A 186 -9.21 -21.61 -12.06
N ASN A 187 -9.48 -22.29 -10.96
CA ASN A 187 -8.50 -22.56 -9.92
C ASN A 187 -8.67 -23.94 -9.30
N GLU A 188 -7.59 -24.48 -8.75
CA GLU A 188 -7.56 -25.69 -7.94
C GLU A 188 -7.26 -25.32 -6.48
N ALA A 189 -7.45 -26.29 -5.57
CA ALA A 189 -7.18 -26.08 -4.15
C ALA A 189 -5.73 -25.69 -3.82
N TYR A 190 -4.79 -26.07 -4.67
CA TYR A 190 -3.34 -25.93 -4.43
C TYR A 190 -2.63 -25.08 -5.46
N LYS A 191 -3.32 -24.64 -6.51
CA LYS A 191 -2.73 -23.85 -7.58
C LYS A 191 -3.74 -22.88 -8.17
N VAL A 192 -3.28 -21.68 -8.43
CA VAL A 192 -3.99 -20.69 -9.22
C VAL A 192 -3.74 -21.00 -10.69
N GLY A 193 -4.79 -21.05 -11.49
CA GLY A 193 -4.72 -21.29 -12.93
C GLY A 193 -4.38 -20.04 -13.73
N LYS A 194 -4.15 -20.22 -15.05
CA LYS A 194 -3.81 -19.11 -15.95
C LYS A 194 -4.90 -18.03 -16.01
N LYS A 195 -6.14 -18.40 -15.77
CA LYS A 195 -7.31 -17.50 -15.73
C LYS A 195 -7.89 -17.47 -14.34
N VAL A 196 -8.12 -16.25 -13.84
CA VAL A 196 -8.72 -16.03 -12.53
C VAL A 196 -9.91 -15.10 -12.68
N ILE A 197 -10.96 -15.38 -11.92
CA ILE A 197 -12.18 -14.56 -11.85
C ILE A 197 -12.32 -14.06 -10.41
N PHE A 198 -12.46 -12.77 -10.23
CA PHE A 198 -12.67 -12.16 -8.93
C PHE A 198 -13.63 -10.97 -9.00
N ARG A 199 -14.11 -10.53 -7.84
CA ARG A 199 -15.00 -9.36 -7.76
C ARG A 199 -14.18 -8.08 -7.93
N CYS A 200 -14.60 -7.26 -8.88
CA CYS A 200 -13.96 -5.98 -9.18
C CYS A 200 -14.96 -5.07 -9.87
N GLN A 201 -15.46 -4.08 -9.16
CA GLN A 201 -16.43 -3.14 -9.71
C GLN A 201 -15.71 -2.11 -10.58
N ALA A 202 -16.02 -2.11 -11.86
CA ALA A 202 -15.43 -1.20 -12.85
C ALA A 202 -16.49 -0.55 -13.75
N PHE A 203 -17.76 -0.79 -13.50
CA PHE A 203 -18.86 -0.13 -14.18
C PHE A 203 -19.62 0.73 -13.19
N SER A 204 -20.03 1.91 -13.64
CA SER A 204 -20.88 2.81 -12.88
C SER A 204 -22.26 2.19 -12.68
N ASP A 205 -22.73 2.09 -11.45
CA ASP A 205 -24.05 1.58 -11.11
C ASP A 205 -25.17 2.46 -11.66
N TRP A 206 -24.89 3.74 -11.88
CA TRP A 206 -25.86 4.71 -12.36
C TRP A 206 -25.94 4.78 -13.89
N SER A 207 -24.80 4.88 -14.58
CA SER A 207 -24.74 5.02 -16.05
C SER A 207 -24.65 3.68 -16.77
N GLY A 208 -24.24 2.61 -16.09
CA GLY A 208 -23.92 1.31 -16.68
C GLY A 208 -22.72 1.36 -17.63
N ARG A 209 -21.96 2.48 -17.65
CA ARG A 209 -20.77 2.64 -18.47
C ARG A 209 -19.54 2.04 -17.78
N PHE A 210 -18.55 1.69 -18.57
CA PHE A 210 -17.25 1.28 -18.07
C PHE A 210 -16.52 2.54 -17.57
N GLU A 211 -16.45 2.69 -16.28
CA GLU A 211 -15.84 3.81 -15.54
C GLU A 211 -15.03 3.20 -14.38
N PRO A 212 -13.82 2.67 -14.68
CA PRO A 212 -13.01 2.04 -13.64
C PRO A 212 -12.66 3.06 -12.56
N SER A 213 -13.12 2.76 -11.35
CA SER A 213 -12.94 3.60 -10.17
C SER A 213 -11.71 3.17 -9.36
N TRP A 214 -11.47 3.86 -8.25
CA TRP A 214 -10.47 3.50 -7.25
C TRP A 214 -10.55 2.01 -6.82
N ASN A 215 -11.72 1.41 -6.77
CA ASN A 215 -11.86 -0.02 -6.43
C ASN A 215 -11.18 -0.91 -7.47
N ALA A 216 -11.40 -0.65 -8.77
CA ALA A 216 -10.76 -1.40 -9.85
C ALA A 216 -9.24 -1.21 -9.85
N GLU A 217 -8.78 0.03 -9.67
CA GLU A 217 -7.36 0.36 -9.53
C GLU A 217 -6.73 -0.40 -8.35
N SER A 218 -7.34 -0.34 -7.17
CA SER A 218 -6.84 -1.00 -5.96
C SER A 218 -6.74 -2.52 -6.13
N CYS A 219 -7.76 -3.16 -6.71
CA CYS A 219 -7.74 -4.60 -6.99
C CYS A 219 -6.61 -4.99 -7.93
N LEU A 220 -6.44 -4.27 -9.04
CA LEU A 220 -5.43 -4.60 -10.04
C LEU A 220 -4.02 -4.26 -9.57
N SER A 221 -3.84 -3.14 -8.88
CA SER A 221 -2.53 -2.74 -8.30
C SER A 221 -2.04 -3.75 -7.27
N ARG A 222 -2.95 -4.33 -6.47
CA ARG A 222 -2.62 -5.41 -5.53
C ARG A 222 -1.99 -6.59 -6.28
N ILE A 223 -2.62 -7.02 -7.38
CA ILE A 223 -2.14 -8.13 -8.20
C ILE A 223 -0.80 -7.79 -8.86
N GLU A 224 -0.72 -6.64 -9.52
CA GLU A 224 0.48 -6.24 -10.26
C GLU A 224 1.69 -6.04 -9.35
N ARG A 225 1.51 -5.42 -8.18
CA ARG A 225 2.56 -5.25 -7.18
C ARG A 225 3.10 -6.59 -6.67
N THR A 226 2.24 -7.56 -6.37
CA THR A 226 2.68 -8.88 -5.91
C THR A 226 3.45 -9.64 -6.99
N LEU A 227 3.01 -9.54 -8.24
CA LEU A 227 3.70 -10.15 -9.37
C LEU A 227 5.04 -9.45 -9.66
N HIS A 228 5.06 -8.10 -9.59
CA HIS A 228 6.29 -7.32 -9.73
C HIS A 228 7.34 -7.67 -8.67
N TYR A 229 6.90 -7.84 -7.42
CA TYR A 229 7.79 -8.28 -6.35
C TYR A 229 8.46 -9.61 -6.66
N LEU A 230 7.70 -10.58 -7.15
CA LEU A 230 8.22 -11.91 -7.52
C LEU A 230 9.13 -11.87 -8.74
N ASP A 231 8.77 -11.10 -9.78
CA ASP A 231 9.52 -10.97 -11.03
C ASP A 231 10.85 -10.27 -10.83
N THR A 232 10.86 -9.21 -10.04
CA THR A 232 12.02 -8.35 -9.85
C THR A 232 12.83 -8.65 -8.60
N ASN A 233 12.44 -9.67 -7.84
CA ASN A 233 13.03 -10.04 -6.53
C ASN A 233 13.04 -8.86 -5.55
N GLY A 234 11.91 -8.15 -5.46
CA GLY A 234 11.67 -7.12 -4.46
C GLY A 234 12.07 -5.70 -4.85
N LYS A 235 12.19 -5.40 -6.14
CA LYS A 235 12.35 -4.00 -6.56
C LYS A 235 11.08 -3.19 -6.33
N LYS A 236 11.28 -1.87 -6.17
CA LYS A 236 10.20 -0.91 -5.98
C LYS A 236 9.18 -0.96 -7.13
N TYR A 237 7.91 -1.06 -6.78
CA TYR A 237 6.81 -1.01 -7.74
C TYR A 237 6.40 0.44 -8.01
N ASN A 238 6.06 0.73 -9.27
CA ASN A 238 5.44 1.98 -9.70
C ASN A 238 4.15 1.65 -10.47
N GLY A 239 3.02 2.06 -9.93
CA GLY A 239 1.70 1.81 -10.51
C GLY A 239 1.26 2.81 -11.58
N ASP A 240 2.12 3.73 -12.06
CA ASP A 240 1.73 4.77 -13.02
C ASP A 240 1.27 4.17 -14.35
N ASP A 241 1.93 3.13 -14.86
CA ASP A 241 1.57 2.46 -16.10
C ASP A 241 0.21 1.78 -16.01
N LEU A 242 -0.07 1.12 -14.87
CA LEU A 242 -1.37 0.51 -14.62
C LEU A 242 -2.46 1.59 -14.59
N ARG A 243 -2.25 2.67 -13.87
CA ARG A 243 -3.21 3.80 -13.78
C ARG A 243 -3.48 4.43 -15.14
N ALA A 244 -2.42 4.69 -15.90
CA ALA A 244 -2.53 5.25 -17.24
C ALA A 244 -3.32 4.34 -18.18
N THR A 245 -3.01 3.04 -18.15
CA THR A 245 -3.71 2.01 -18.95
C THR A 245 -5.19 1.92 -18.57
N LEU A 246 -5.49 1.88 -17.27
CA LEU A 246 -6.86 1.77 -16.78
C LEU A 246 -7.69 3.02 -17.13
N LYS A 247 -7.09 4.20 -17.00
CA LYS A 247 -7.70 5.47 -17.38
C LYS A 247 -7.98 5.54 -18.88
N ALA A 248 -7.00 5.20 -19.72
CA ALA A 248 -7.18 5.19 -21.18
C ALA A 248 -8.27 4.19 -21.61
N ALA A 249 -8.31 3.00 -20.99
CA ALA A 249 -9.35 2.02 -21.23
C ALA A 249 -10.75 2.55 -20.84
N GLY A 250 -10.86 3.29 -19.72
CA GLY A 250 -12.09 3.94 -19.28
C GLY A 250 -12.56 5.01 -20.26
N GLU A 251 -11.67 5.88 -20.69
CA GLU A 251 -11.95 6.94 -21.69
C GLU A 251 -12.40 6.35 -23.04
N ALA A 252 -11.80 5.25 -23.45
CA ALA A 252 -12.16 4.51 -24.68
C ALA A 252 -13.41 3.64 -24.54
N GLY A 253 -13.94 3.43 -23.33
CA GLY A 253 -15.00 2.47 -23.05
C GLY A 253 -14.58 1.00 -23.27
N GLN A 254 -13.27 0.71 -23.31
CA GLN A 254 -12.72 -0.61 -23.57
C GLN A 254 -12.68 -1.44 -22.30
N SER A 255 -13.71 -2.24 -22.07
CA SER A 255 -13.79 -3.13 -20.89
C SER A 255 -13.22 -4.52 -21.11
N GLN A 256 -12.87 -4.89 -22.35
CA GLN A 256 -12.43 -6.24 -22.70
C GLN A 256 -10.96 -6.25 -23.14
N LYS A 257 -10.25 -7.28 -22.68
CA LYS A 257 -8.85 -7.55 -23.07
C LYS A 257 -7.94 -6.33 -22.90
N VAL A 258 -8.12 -5.60 -21.80
CA VAL A 258 -7.21 -4.51 -21.43
C VAL A 258 -5.88 -5.12 -21.02
N GLN A 259 -4.80 -4.73 -21.72
CA GLN A 259 -3.48 -5.30 -21.54
C GLN A 259 -2.72 -4.54 -20.43
N PHE A 260 -2.31 -5.27 -19.40
CA PHE A 260 -1.40 -4.82 -18.35
C PHE A 260 -0.05 -5.54 -18.47
N HIS A 261 0.90 -5.19 -17.63
CA HIS A 261 2.25 -5.75 -17.72
C HIS A 261 2.28 -7.27 -17.52
N TYR A 262 1.61 -7.77 -16.50
CA TYR A 262 1.63 -9.20 -16.14
C TYR A 262 0.39 -9.98 -16.54
N PHE A 263 -0.67 -9.31 -16.96
CA PHE A 263 -1.94 -9.96 -17.28
C PHE A 263 -2.79 -9.13 -18.25
N THR A 264 -3.75 -9.80 -18.84
CA THR A 264 -4.84 -9.15 -19.58
C THR A 264 -6.11 -9.20 -18.73
N ALA A 265 -6.85 -8.10 -18.63
CA ALA A 265 -8.07 -8.01 -17.85
C ALA A 265 -9.32 -7.81 -18.73
N THR A 266 -10.42 -8.46 -18.37
CA THR A 266 -11.75 -8.24 -18.96
C THR A 266 -12.75 -7.99 -17.84
N PHE A 267 -13.41 -6.84 -17.89
CA PHE A 267 -14.37 -6.39 -16.88
C PHE A 267 -15.80 -6.66 -17.35
N TYR A 268 -16.63 -7.08 -16.43
CA TYR A 268 -18.02 -7.42 -16.69
C TYR A 268 -18.97 -6.56 -15.84
N LYS A 269 -20.14 -6.22 -16.40
CA LYS A 269 -21.19 -5.43 -15.72
C LYS A 269 -21.71 -6.07 -14.42
N LYS A 270 -21.47 -7.38 -14.24
CA LYS A 270 -21.83 -8.11 -13.01
C LYS A 270 -20.89 -7.81 -11.82
N GLY A 271 -19.93 -6.89 -11.98
CA GLY A 271 -18.94 -6.57 -10.95
C GLY A 271 -17.85 -7.63 -10.80
N THR A 272 -17.53 -8.36 -11.88
CA THR A 272 -16.42 -9.30 -11.91
C THR A 272 -15.37 -8.87 -12.92
N CYS A 273 -14.11 -9.19 -12.62
CA CYS A 273 -12.99 -9.09 -13.54
C CYS A 273 -12.42 -10.48 -13.79
N HIS A 274 -12.10 -10.75 -15.03
CA HIS A 274 -11.39 -11.94 -15.45
C HIS A 274 -9.99 -11.52 -15.88
N ILE A 275 -8.98 -12.06 -15.23
CA ILE A 275 -7.60 -11.88 -15.66
C ILE A 275 -7.06 -13.16 -16.29
N GLU A 276 -6.17 -12.97 -17.25
CA GLU A 276 -5.38 -14.03 -17.84
C GLU A 276 -3.90 -13.64 -17.74
N PHE A 277 -3.10 -14.45 -17.04
CA PHE A 277 -1.68 -14.21 -16.86
C PHE A 277 -0.93 -14.27 -18.20
N SER A 278 -0.09 -13.28 -18.47
CA SER A 278 0.69 -13.18 -19.71
C SER A 278 1.93 -14.06 -19.69
N ASN A 279 2.43 -14.42 -18.50
CA ASN A 279 3.68 -15.14 -18.29
C ASN A 279 3.44 -16.34 -17.35
N ASP A 280 3.65 -17.55 -17.87
CA ASP A 280 3.46 -18.79 -17.12
C ASP A 280 4.53 -18.97 -16.02
N ASP A 281 5.74 -18.37 -16.16
CA ASP A 281 6.80 -18.45 -15.16
C ASP A 281 6.46 -17.64 -13.92
N ILE A 282 5.92 -16.43 -14.10
CA ILE A 282 5.46 -15.60 -13.00
C ILE A 282 4.31 -16.27 -12.26
N LEU A 283 3.36 -16.88 -12.98
CA LEU A 283 2.29 -17.65 -12.38
C LEU A 283 2.85 -18.84 -11.59
N LYS A 284 3.85 -19.53 -12.12
CA LYS A 284 4.53 -20.63 -11.44
C LYS A 284 5.23 -20.16 -10.18
N SER A 285 5.98 -19.04 -10.25
CA SER A 285 6.64 -18.41 -9.10
C SER A 285 5.63 -18.01 -8.01
N PHE A 286 4.49 -17.44 -8.39
CA PHE A 286 3.41 -17.08 -7.47
C PHE A 286 2.87 -18.33 -6.73
N ASN A 287 2.55 -19.40 -7.47
CA ASN A 287 2.08 -20.65 -6.87
C ASN A 287 3.11 -21.29 -5.95
N LEU A 288 4.38 -21.31 -6.36
CA LEU A 288 5.48 -21.87 -5.56
C LEU A 288 5.70 -21.11 -4.27
N PHE A 289 5.73 -19.77 -4.35
CA PHE A 289 5.91 -18.90 -3.18
C PHE A 289 4.81 -19.13 -2.15
N ALA A 290 3.54 -19.09 -2.58
CA ALA A 290 2.41 -19.29 -1.69
C ALA A 290 2.43 -20.70 -1.07
N SER A 291 2.69 -21.75 -1.88
CA SER A 291 2.77 -23.14 -1.40
C SER A 291 3.90 -23.38 -0.41
N GLN A 292 5.05 -22.71 -0.58
CA GLN A 292 6.15 -22.74 0.40
C GLN A 292 5.76 -22.06 1.71
N LYS A 293 5.16 -20.89 1.65
CA LYS A 293 4.70 -20.15 2.85
C LYS A 293 3.61 -20.90 3.62
N LYS A 294 2.77 -21.66 2.92
CA LYS A 294 1.74 -22.51 3.54
C LYS A 294 2.29 -23.86 4.05
N GLY A 295 3.58 -24.12 3.86
CA GLY A 295 4.20 -25.37 4.30
C GLY A 295 3.77 -26.61 3.51
N TRP A 296 3.22 -26.44 2.32
CA TRP A 296 2.81 -27.55 1.45
C TRP A 296 3.96 -28.18 0.67
N LEU A 297 5.06 -27.47 0.54
CA LEU A 297 6.29 -27.97 -0.07
C LEU A 297 7.35 -28.26 1.00
N PRO A 298 8.19 -29.29 0.83
CA PRO A 298 9.20 -29.64 1.82
C PRO A 298 10.27 -28.55 1.94
N PRO A 299 10.92 -28.41 3.11
CA PRO A 299 11.97 -27.40 3.33
C PRO A 299 13.17 -27.53 2.39
N SER A 300 13.38 -28.71 1.82
CA SER A 300 14.40 -29.03 0.82
C SER A 300 14.03 -28.58 -0.60
N TYR A 301 12.75 -28.27 -0.84
CA TYR A 301 12.26 -27.83 -2.13
C TYR A 301 13.01 -26.57 -2.59
N GLY A 302 13.56 -26.62 -3.81
CA GLY A 302 14.37 -25.53 -4.36
C GLY A 302 15.83 -25.48 -3.89
N LYS A 303 16.22 -26.36 -2.96
CA LYS A 303 17.59 -26.40 -2.39
C LYS A 303 18.36 -27.67 -2.73
N LYS A 304 17.66 -28.77 -3.01
CA LYS A 304 18.24 -30.06 -3.34
C LYS A 304 17.76 -30.51 -4.70
N ALA A 305 18.60 -31.28 -5.40
CA ALA A 305 18.15 -32.01 -6.57
C ALA A 305 17.11 -33.07 -6.17
N TYR A 306 16.21 -33.45 -7.09
CA TYR A 306 15.13 -34.37 -6.79
C TYR A 306 15.62 -35.71 -6.19
N HIS A 307 16.67 -36.28 -6.78
CA HIS A 307 17.26 -37.56 -6.31
C HIS A 307 17.96 -37.45 -4.95
N ASP A 308 18.32 -36.27 -4.49
CA ASP A 308 18.93 -36.05 -3.16
C ASP A 308 17.87 -35.86 -2.05
N MET A 309 16.60 -35.86 -2.41
CA MET A 309 15.49 -35.75 -1.48
C MET A 309 15.14 -37.12 -0.88
N SER A 310 14.60 -37.12 0.32
CA SER A 310 14.00 -38.32 0.89
C SER A 310 12.79 -38.80 0.09
N LYS A 311 12.45 -40.08 0.18
CA LYS A 311 11.26 -40.63 -0.51
C LYS A 311 9.95 -39.94 -0.12
N ALA A 312 9.86 -39.44 1.12
CA ALA A 312 8.70 -38.66 1.58
C ALA A 312 8.61 -37.31 0.88
N GLU A 313 9.75 -36.61 0.75
CA GLU A 313 9.83 -35.33 0.03
C GLU A 313 9.57 -35.50 -1.46
N GLN A 314 10.16 -36.52 -2.10
CA GLN A 314 9.89 -36.86 -3.50
C GLN A 314 8.40 -37.07 -3.76
N LYS A 315 7.71 -37.81 -2.88
CA LYS A 315 6.27 -38.04 -3.00
C LYS A 315 5.47 -36.74 -2.97
N ILE A 316 5.89 -35.75 -2.17
CA ILE A 316 5.23 -34.43 -2.14
C ILE A 316 5.49 -33.70 -3.46
N VAL A 317 6.74 -33.69 -3.94
CA VAL A 317 7.10 -33.08 -5.23
C VAL A 317 6.34 -33.73 -6.38
N ASP A 318 6.24 -35.06 -6.42
CA ASP A 318 5.47 -35.79 -7.44
C ASP A 318 3.98 -35.45 -7.43
N SER A 319 3.42 -35.28 -6.23
CA SER A 319 2.01 -34.88 -6.08
C SER A 319 1.78 -33.43 -6.51
N TYR A 320 2.79 -32.56 -6.35
CA TYR A 320 2.66 -31.14 -6.67
C TYR A 320 2.93 -30.83 -8.14
N GLU A 321 4.04 -31.30 -8.71
CA GLU A 321 4.40 -30.97 -10.09
C GLU A 321 5.17 -32.08 -10.85
N GLY A 322 5.69 -33.10 -10.14
CA GLY A 322 6.49 -34.17 -10.71
C GLY A 322 7.98 -33.79 -10.91
N GLU A 323 8.82 -34.84 -11.04
CA GLU A 323 10.28 -34.70 -11.14
C GLU A 323 10.73 -33.81 -12.31
N ALA A 324 10.17 -34.02 -13.50
CA ALA A 324 10.57 -33.27 -14.69
C ALA A 324 10.27 -31.76 -14.56
N SER A 325 9.09 -31.41 -14.02
CA SER A 325 8.71 -30.02 -13.78
C SER A 325 9.54 -29.40 -12.68
N TYR A 326 9.86 -30.16 -11.61
CA TYR A 326 10.72 -29.70 -10.54
C TYR A 326 12.15 -29.41 -11.03
N THR A 327 12.71 -30.28 -11.87
CA THR A 327 14.03 -30.07 -12.46
C THR A 327 14.08 -28.81 -13.34
N ASP A 328 13.05 -28.56 -14.14
CA ASP A 328 12.91 -27.34 -14.92
C ASP A 328 12.79 -26.10 -14.00
N THR A 329 12.02 -26.22 -12.93
CA THR A 329 11.87 -25.14 -11.92
C THR A 329 13.22 -24.73 -11.31
N LEU A 330 14.07 -25.70 -10.98
CA LEU A 330 15.41 -25.45 -10.46
C LEU A 330 16.32 -24.81 -11.50
N ALA A 331 16.32 -25.34 -12.74
CA ALA A 331 17.16 -24.85 -13.82
C ALA A 331 16.83 -23.40 -14.21
N ARG A 332 15.55 -23.02 -14.12
CA ARG A 332 15.07 -21.68 -14.48
C ARG A 332 15.05 -20.69 -13.31
N HIS A 333 15.51 -21.10 -12.13
CA HIS A 333 15.52 -20.27 -10.93
C HIS A 333 14.17 -19.63 -10.57
N LEU A 334 13.06 -20.35 -10.80
CA LEU A 334 11.70 -19.85 -10.55
C LEU A 334 11.31 -19.77 -9.08
N ILE A 335 12.17 -20.27 -8.18
CA ILE A 335 11.92 -20.22 -6.75
C ILE A 335 12.39 -18.87 -6.22
N PRO A 336 11.48 -18.05 -5.67
CA PRO A 336 11.85 -16.76 -5.13
C PRO A 336 12.88 -16.88 -4.02
N THR A 337 14.01 -16.19 -4.17
CA THR A 337 15.00 -16.05 -3.10
C THR A 337 14.57 -14.95 -2.14
N LYS A 338 15.17 -14.94 -0.93
CA LYS A 338 14.86 -13.91 0.06
C LYS A 338 15.13 -12.51 -0.55
N ALA A 339 14.07 -11.74 -0.70
CA ALA A 339 14.17 -10.42 -1.33
C ALA A 339 15.09 -9.48 -0.57
N THR A 340 15.75 -8.61 -1.31
CA THR A 340 16.45 -7.46 -0.75
C THR A 340 15.41 -6.48 -0.21
N LEU A 341 15.66 -5.89 0.97
CA LEU A 341 14.78 -4.89 1.58
C LEU A 341 14.47 -3.77 0.57
N LEU A 342 13.19 -3.56 0.32
CA LEU A 342 12.73 -2.41 -0.46
C LEU A 342 13.09 -1.12 0.30
N GLN A 343 14.01 -0.34 -0.27
CA GLN A 343 14.35 0.95 0.30
C GLN A 343 13.40 2.00 -0.29
N LEU A 344 12.60 2.64 0.57
CA LEU A 344 11.80 3.81 0.20
C LEU A 344 12.65 5.10 0.10
N ASN A 345 13.97 4.95 0.19
CA ASN A 345 14.96 6.03 0.30
C ASN A 345 15.58 6.40 -1.05
N ALA A 346 14.79 6.50 -2.11
CA ALA A 346 15.30 7.05 -3.37
C ALA A 346 14.25 7.92 -4.05
#